data_fc73588b96e4ca3e136e53532df2dbad
#
_entry.id   fc73588b96e4ca3e136e53532df2dbad
#
_cell.length_a   1.000
_cell.length_b   1.000
_cell.length_c   1.000
_cell.angle_alpha   90.00
_cell.angle_beta   90.00
_cell.angle_gamma   90.00
#
_symmetry.space_group_name_H-M   'P 1'
#
loop_
_entity.id
_entity.type
_entity.pdbx_description
1 polymer ?
#
loop_
_entity_poly.entity_id
_entity_poly.type
_entity_poly.pdbx_seq_one_letter_code
_entity_poly.pdbx_strand_id
1 'polypeptide(L)'
;MSKRKKRLERIRQNPNNVSLEDLRGVLEDYGFIYKQTVGSHYTFTYYLGGQRKVFVVPFRRPVKRDYVKHAIRLIDQIIMEQGEDKSDE
;
A
#
# COMPACT_ATOMS: atom_id res chain seq x y z
N MET A 1 11.70 9.43 -13.02
CA MET A 1 10.84 8.46 -12.38
C MET A 1 10.63 8.81 -10.93
N SER A 2 9.42 8.74 -10.45
CA SER A 2 9.15 9.18 -9.10
C SER A 2 9.56 8.13 -8.08
N LYS A 3 9.81 8.58 -6.87
CA LYS A 3 10.21 7.68 -5.80
C LYS A 3 9.09 6.70 -5.46
N ARG A 4 7.85 7.13 -5.50
CA ARG A 4 6.75 6.24 -5.13
C ARG A 4 6.55 5.15 -6.16
N LYS A 5 6.80 5.43 -7.42
CA LYS A 5 6.73 4.39 -8.44
C LYS A 5 7.82 3.37 -8.24
N LYS A 6 9.02 3.82 -7.89
CA LYS A 6 10.11 2.89 -7.64
C LYS A 6 9.84 1.99 -6.44
N ARG A 7 9.28 2.56 -5.37
CA ARG A 7 8.96 1.76 -4.19
C ARG A 7 7.89 0.73 -4.50
N LEU A 8 6.87 1.15 -5.24
CA LEU A 8 5.80 0.22 -5.61
C LEU A 8 6.36 -0.90 -6.47
N GLU A 9 7.20 -0.55 -7.43
CA GLU A 9 7.76 -1.56 -8.31
C GLU A 9 8.63 -2.55 -7.55
N ARG A 10 9.33 -2.09 -6.53
CA ARG A 10 10.16 -2.97 -5.72
C ARG A 10 9.33 -4.04 -5.03
N ILE A 11 8.21 -3.67 -4.42
CA ILE A 11 7.40 -4.68 -3.74
C ILE A 11 6.65 -5.55 -4.74
N ARG A 12 6.36 -5.01 -5.92
CA ARG A 12 5.72 -5.79 -6.97
C ARG A 12 6.64 -6.93 -7.43
N GLN A 13 7.92 -6.64 -7.53
CA GLN A 13 8.87 -7.62 -8.01
C GLN A 13 9.25 -8.65 -6.96
N ASN A 14 9.10 -8.32 -5.68
CA ASN A 14 9.53 -9.22 -4.64
C ASN A 14 8.54 -9.26 -3.48
N PRO A 15 7.32 -9.72 -3.74
CA PRO A 15 6.25 -9.65 -2.71
C PRO A 15 6.47 -10.58 -1.53
N ASN A 16 7.42 -11.49 -1.64
CA ASN A 16 7.68 -12.42 -0.54
C ASN A 16 8.64 -11.85 0.49
N ASN A 17 9.22 -10.70 0.23
CA ASN A 17 10.25 -10.17 1.11
C ASN A 17 10.03 -8.68 1.35
N VAL A 18 8.87 -8.35 1.88
CA VAL A 18 8.49 -6.97 2.12
C VAL A 18 8.31 -6.77 3.62
N SER A 19 9.05 -5.82 4.18
CA SER A 19 8.89 -5.49 5.60
C SER A 19 7.63 -4.66 5.79
N LEU A 20 7.15 -4.62 7.02
CA LEU A 20 5.98 -3.83 7.32
C LEU A 20 6.27 -2.35 7.11
N GLU A 21 7.48 -1.91 7.41
CA GLU A 21 7.88 -0.53 7.19
C GLU A 21 7.86 -0.17 5.70
N ASP A 22 8.35 -1.09 4.87
CA ASP A 22 8.33 -0.87 3.43
C ASP A 22 6.91 -0.80 2.90
N LEU A 23 6.05 -1.71 3.34
CA LEU A 23 4.67 -1.71 2.91
C LEU A 23 3.96 -0.45 3.34
N ARG A 24 4.18 -0.03 4.58
CA ARG A 24 3.57 1.20 5.08
C ARG A 24 4.01 2.39 4.24
N GLY A 25 5.31 2.46 3.92
CA GLY A 25 5.82 3.57 3.12
C GLY A 25 5.15 3.64 1.75
N VAL A 26 4.99 2.50 1.09
CA VAL A 26 4.34 2.46 -0.21
C VAL A 26 2.87 2.85 -0.09
N LEU A 27 2.18 2.34 0.92
CA LEU A 27 0.77 2.68 1.11
C LEU A 27 0.61 4.17 1.36
N GLU A 28 1.46 4.75 2.19
CA GLU A 28 1.38 6.19 2.46
C GLU A 28 1.70 7.02 1.23
N ASP A 29 2.59 6.53 0.37
CA ASP A 29 2.89 7.21 -0.89
C ASP A 29 1.65 7.38 -1.75
N TYR A 30 0.69 6.48 -1.63
CA TYR A 30 -0.52 6.50 -2.45
C TYR A 30 -1.76 6.90 -1.67
N GLY A 31 -1.56 7.60 -0.56
CA GLY A 31 -2.68 8.23 0.12
C GLY A 31 -3.31 7.44 1.26
N PHE A 32 -2.77 6.26 1.57
CA PHE A 32 -3.27 5.52 2.71
C PHE A 32 -2.81 6.21 3.99
N ILE A 33 -3.67 6.23 4.98
CA ILE A 33 -3.36 6.87 6.26
C ILE A 33 -3.28 5.79 7.32
N TYR A 34 -2.13 5.68 7.95
CA TYR A 34 -1.97 4.76 9.06
C TYR A 34 -2.75 5.31 10.25
N LYS A 35 -3.66 4.50 10.79
CA LYS A 35 -4.48 4.96 11.91
C LYS A 35 -3.90 4.55 13.23
N GLN A 36 -3.71 3.27 13.41
CA GLN A 36 -3.14 2.83 14.67
C GLN A 36 -2.90 1.32 14.61
N THR A 37 -2.09 0.84 15.55
CA THR A 37 -1.87 -0.57 15.74
C THR A 37 -2.71 -1.02 16.92
N VAL A 38 -3.49 -2.07 16.72
CA VAL A 38 -4.27 -2.65 17.79
C VAL A 38 -3.81 -4.09 17.92
N GLY A 39 -3.18 -4.41 19.05
CA GLY A 39 -2.55 -5.71 19.18
C GLY A 39 -1.48 -5.88 18.13
N SER A 40 -1.63 -6.87 17.28
CA SER A 40 -0.68 -7.12 16.22
C SER A 40 -1.23 -6.75 14.85
N HIS A 41 -2.23 -5.87 14.80
CA HIS A 41 -2.84 -5.48 13.53
C HIS A 41 -2.59 -4.01 13.23
N TYR A 42 -2.12 -3.73 12.02
CA TYR A 42 -1.87 -2.37 11.55
C TYR A 42 -3.03 -1.95 10.67
N THR A 43 -3.69 -0.85 11.02
CA THR A 43 -4.90 -0.39 10.33
C THR A 43 -4.61 0.84 9.49
N PHE A 44 -4.99 0.78 8.23
CA PHE A 44 -4.83 1.88 7.29
C PHE A 44 -6.18 2.29 6.74
N THR A 45 -6.39 3.59 6.57
CA THR A 45 -7.60 4.12 5.97
C THR A 45 -7.26 4.67 4.59
N TYR A 46 -8.12 4.46 3.63
CA TYR A 46 -7.93 5.00 2.29
C TYR A 46 -9.28 5.32 1.68
N TYR A 47 -9.26 6.09 0.60
CA TYR A 47 -10.49 6.49 -0.08
C TYR A 47 -10.46 5.98 -1.51
N LEU A 48 -11.58 5.44 -1.95
CA LEU A 48 -11.71 4.95 -3.31
C LEU A 48 -13.14 5.19 -3.73
N GLY A 49 -13.32 5.86 -4.88
CA GLY A 49 -14.66 6.20 -5.34
C GLY A 49 -15.40 7.11 -4.39
N GLY A 50 -14.66 7.94 -3.66
CA GLY A 50 -15.28 8.84 -2.70
C GLY A 50 -15.69 8.17 -1.40
N GLN A 51 -15.39 6.89 -1.23
CA GLN A 51 -15.78 6.16 -0.03
C GLN A 51 -14.56 5.84 0.82
N ARG A 52 -14.74 5.99 2.12
CA ARG A 52 -13.70 5.66 3.08
C ARG A 52 -13.65 4.15 3.27
N LYS A 53 -12.48 3.59 3.15
CA LYS A 53 -12.28 2.15 3.29
C LYS A 53 -11.13 1.87 4.23
N VAL A 54 -11.06 0.64 4.72
CA VAL A 54 -10.05 0.25 5.69
C VAL A 54 -9.32 -0.98 5.20
N PHE A 55 -8.00 -1.00 5.39
CA PHE A 55 -7.17 -2.13 5.05
C PHE A 55 -6.36 -2.50 6.29
N VAL A 56 -6.47 -3.74 6.73
CA VAL A 56 -5.82 -4.20 7.96
C VAL A 56 -4.77 -5.23 7.63
N VAL A 57 -3.58 -5.05 8.17
CA VAL A 57 -2.45 -5.95 7.93
C VAL A 57 -1.96 -6.52 9.26
N PRO A 58 -1.97 -7.83 9.44
CA PRO A 58 -1.41 -8.40 10.67
C PRO A 58 0.11 -8.25 10.66
N PHE A 59 0.66 -8.01 11.83
CA PHE A 59 2.10 -7.86 11.95
C PHE A 59 2.79 -9.21 11.70
N ARG A 60 3.78 -9.20 10.81
CA ARG A 60 4.54 -10.39 10.51
C ARG A 60 5.81 -9.98 9.77
N ARG A 61 6.89 -10.70 9.98
CA ARG A 61 8.17 -10.42 9.32
C ARG A 61 8.62 -11.61 8.50
N PRO A 62 8.67 -11.49 7.18
CA PRO A 62 8.14 -10.37 6.37
C PRO A 62 6.61 -10.40 6.33
N VAL A 63 6.03 -9.37 5.78
CA VAL A 63 4.58 -9.31 5.61
C VAL A 63 4.14 -10.48 4.74
N LYS A 64 3.01 -11.09 5.09
CA LYS A 64 2.53 -12.22 4.33
C LYS A 64 2.25 -11.82 2.89
N ARG A 65 2.71 -12.64 1.95
CA ARG A 65 2.60 -12.33 0.53
C ARG A 65 1.19 -11.94 0.10
N ASP A 66 0.17 -12.61 0.63
CA ASP A 66 -1.21 -12.31 0.24
C ASP A 66 -1.59 -10.89 0.57
N TYR A 67 -1.12 -10.36 1.69
CA TYR A 67 -1.41 -8.99 2.06
C TYR A 67 -0.63 -8.00 1.20
N VAL A 68 0.59 -8.35 0.81
CA VAL A 68 1.35 -7.51 -0.09
C VAL A 68 0.66 -7.41 -1.44
N LYS A 69 0.20 -8.54 -1.96
CA LYS A 69 -0.48 -8.55 -3.25
C LYS A 69 -1.81 -7.82 -3.18
N HIS A 70 -2.52 -7.95 -2.07
CA HIS A 70 -3.76 -7.22 -1.89
C HIS A 70 -3.51 -5.72 -1.87
N ALA A 71 -2.46 -5.29 -1.15
CA ALA A 71 -2.11 -3.87 -1.10
C ALA A 71 -1.79 -3.35 -2.50
N ILE A 72 -1.06 -4.12 -3.29
CA ILE A 72 -0.74 -3.71 -4.65
C ILE A 72 -2.01 -3.54 -5.47
N ARG A 73 -2.97 -4.45 -5.35
CA ARG A 73 -4.23 -4.33 -6.07
C ARG A 73 -4.98 -3.06 -5.67
N LEU A 74 -5.00 -2.75 -4.39
CA LEU A 74 -5.68 -1.54 -3.93
C LEU A 74 -5.01 -0.29 -4.47
N ILE A 75 -3.68 -0.29 -4.47
CA ILE A 75 -2.94 0.84 -5.01
C ILE A 75 -3.22 0.99 -6.51
N ASP A 76 -3.25 -0.13 -7.24
CA ASP A 76 -3.56 -0.07 -8.67
C ASP A 76 -4.96 0.50 -8.92
N GLN A 77 -5.92 0.17 -8.08
CA GLN A 77 -7.26 0.73 -8.21
C GLN A 77 -7.24 2.24 -8.01
N ILE A 78 -6.47 2.70 -7.03
CA ILE A 78 -6.35 4.13 -6.79
C ILE A 78 -5.71 4.84 -7.96
N ILE A 79 -4.66 4.25 -8.50
CA ILE A 79 -3.98 4.82 -9.66
C ILE A 79 -4.93 4.92 -10.84
N MET A 80 -5.72 3.89 -11.08
CA MET A 80 -6.67 3.91 -12.17
C MET A 80 -7.75 4.95 -11.96
N GLU A 81 -8.22 5.09 -10.74
CA GLU A 81 -9.25 6.07 -10.45
C GLU A 81 -8.74 7.49 -10.67
N GLN A 82 -7.51 7.75 -10.26
CA GLN A 82 -6.93 9.08 -10.42
C GLN A 82 -6.48 9.33 -11.85
N GLY A 83 -6.31 8.32 -12.60
CA GLY A 83 -5.92 8.42 -13.99
C GLY A 83 -4.56 9.01 -14.14
N GLU A 84 -3.54 8.61 -13.31
CA GLU A 84 -2.57 9.52 -13.18
C GLU A 84 -1.19 9.14 -13.26
N ASP A 85 -0.73 8.21 -13.32
CA ASP A 85 0.60 7.89 -13.43
C ASP A 85 1.44 8.79 -14.22
N LYS A 86 0.94 9.55 -15.12
CA LYS A 86 1.75 10.35 -15.98
C LYS A 86 2.11 11.65 -15.36
N SER A 87 1.42 12.10 -14.38
CA SER A 87 1.73 13.37 -13.80
C SER A 87 2.71 13.27 -12.68
N ASP A 88 3.28 12.12 -12.50
CA ASP A 88 4.00 11.86 -11.34
C ASP A 88 5.45 12.12 -11.46
N GLU A 89 5.86 12.77 -12.44
CA GLU A 89 7.28 12.95 -12.59
C GLU A 89 7.75 14.28 -12.08
#